data_c8de35046fb9a168aab8cf6871616cf8
#
_entry.id   c8de35046fb9a168aab8cf6871616cf8
#
_cell.length_a   1.000
_cell.length_b   1.000
_cell.length_c   1.000
_cell.angle_alpha   90.00
_cell.angle_beta   90.00
_cell.angle_gamma   90.00
#
_symmetry.space_group_name_H-M   'P 1'
#
loop_
_entity.id
_entity.type
_entity.pdbx_description
1 polymer ?
#
loop_
_entity_poly.entity_id
_entity_poly.type
_entity_poly.pdbx_seq_one_letter_code
_entity_poly.pdbx_strand_id
1 'polypeptide(L)'
;RLINKQYLIVARGAAKSMYGSTLQGYFLNVDTSTTHQITTAPTMKQAEEVMSPLRTAITRSRGPLFQFLTEGSLQNTTGSKANRTKLASTKKGVENFLTGSLLEVRPMSINKLQGLQIKVATVDEWLSGDIREDVIGAIEQGASKVNDYIIVAISSEGTVRNGSGDTIKMELMDILKGDYINPHVSIWWYKLDSIDEVGDPEMWLKANPNLGKTVSYETYQLDVERAEKAPAARNDILAKRFGLPMEGYTYYFTYEETLPHRKRDFWQMPCSLGADLSQGDDFCAFTFLFPLPNGSFGVKTRNYITSTTLMKLPAAMRIKYDQFMAEGSLIVLEGAVLNMMDVYEDLDNHIQECGYDVRCLGFDPYNAKEFVARWESENGPFGIEKVIQGAKTESVPLGELKKLSEERMLIFDEDLMTFAMGNCITLEDTNGNR
;
A
#
# COMPACT_ATOMS: atom_id res chain seq x y z
N ARG A 1 14.24 -34.40 -3.72
CA ARG A 1 13.87 -33.44 -4.76
C ARG A 1 15.06 -32.56 -5.10
N LEU A 2 15.14 -32.11 -6.36
CA LEU A 2 16.16 -31.16 -6.75
C LEU A 2 15.81 -29.75 -6.20
N ILE A 3 14.56 -29.30 -6.35
CA ILE A 3 14.08 -28.02 -5.88
C ILE A 3 13.37 -28.18 -4.54
N ASN A 4 13.81 -27.44 -3.53
CA ASN A 4 13.20 -27.40 -2.19
C ASN A 4 12.64 -26.02 -1.79
N LYS A 5 13.00 -24.97 -2.53
CA LYS A 5 12.39 -23.61 -2.41
C LYS A 5 11.96 -23.11 -3.78
N GLN A 6 10.75 -22.60 -3.86
CA GLN A 6 10.23 -21.97 -5.05
C GLN A 6 9.66 -20.59 -4.71
N TYR A 7 10.15 -19.57 -5.39
CA TYR A 7 9.66 -18.21 -5.28
C TYR A 7 8.89 -17.84 -6.54
N LEU A 8 7.64 -17.41 -6.35
CA LEU A 8 6.80 -16.87 -7.41
C LEU A 8 6.39 -15.45 -7.03
N ILE A 9 7.05 -14.47 -7.63
CA ILE A 9 6.74 -13.06 -7.47
C ILE A 9 6.05 -12.60 -8.75
N VAL A 10 4.77 -12.25 -8.67
CA VAL A 10 3.94 -11.91 -9.83
C VAL A 10 2.80 -11.00 -9.40
N ALA A 11 2.28 -10.20 -10.31
CA ALA A 11 1.22 -9.24 -10.07
C ALA A 11 0.00 -9.80 -9.32
N ARG A 12 -0.71 -8.93 -8.61
CA ARG A 12 -2.02 -9.24 -8.02
C ARG A 12 -3.01 -9.65 -9.12
N GLY A 13 -3.74 -10.75 -8.89
CA GLY A 13 -4.70 -11.29 -9.83
C GLY A 13 -4.12 -12.30 -10.84
N ALA A 14 -2.81 -12.64 -10.75
CA ALA A 14 -2.17 -13.64 -11.61
C ALA A 14 -2.40 -15.11 -11.20
N ALA A 15 -3.38 -15.41 -10.34
CA ALA A 15 -3.74 -16.74 -9.85
C ALA A 15 -2.68 -17.43 -8.96
N LYS A 16 -1.84 -16.66 -8.22
CA LYS A 16 -0.82 -17.19 -7.31
C LYS A 16 -1.36 -18.21 -6.31
N SER A 17 -2.44 -17.85 -5.60
CA SER A 17 -3.04 -18.68 -4.57
C SER A 17 -3.60 -20.00 -5.15
N MET A 18 -4.12 -19.95 -6.38
CA MET A 18 -4.55 -21.16 -7.10
C MET A 18 -3.37 -22.08 -7.40
N TYR A 19 -2.23 -21.53 -7.81
CA TYR A 19 -1.01 -22.29 -8.05
C TYR A 19 -0.53 -23.02 -6.77
N GLY A 20 -0.40 -22.29 -5.65
CA GLY A 20 0.00 -22.88 -4.36
C GLY A 20 -0.96 -23.97 -3.88
N SER A 21 -2.26 -23.69 -3.98
CA SER A 21 -3.32 -24.65 -3.64
C SER A 21 -3.29 -25.93 -4.51
N THR A 22 -3.01 -25.79 -5.81
CA THR A 22 -2.91 -26.93 -6.73
C THR A 22 -1.72 -27.82 -6.39
N LEU A 23 -0.55 -27.23 -6.09
CA LEU A 23 0.62 -27.99 -5.66
C LEU A 23 0.35 -28.75 -4.34
N GLN A 24 -0.26 -28.11 -3.36
CA GLN A 24 -0.65 -28.76 -2.11
C GLN A 24 -1.65 -29.90 -2.35
N GLY A 25 -2.62 -29.68 -3.23
CA GLY A 25 -3.56 -30.72 -3.64
C GLY A 25 -2.88 -31.92 -4.29
N TYR A 26 -1.85 -31.68 -5.12
CA TYR A 26 -1.04 -32.74 -5.70
C TYR A 26 -0.33 -33.57 -4.62
N PHE A 27 0.41 -32.95 -3.72
CA PHE A 27 1.12 -33.68 -2.67
C PHE A 27 0.17 -34.36 -1.68
N LEU A 28 -0.97 -33.77 -1.40
CA LEU A 28 -1.97 -34.37 -0.51
C LEU A 28 -2.57 -35.67 -1.08
N ASN A 29 -2.64 -35.79 -2.42
CA ASN A 29 -3.34 -36.88 -3.10
C ASN A 29 -2.41 -37.91 -3.77
N VAL A 30 -1.25 -37.48 -4.24
CA VAL A 30 -0.34 -38.30 -5.08
C VAL A 30 0.86 -38.80 -4.25
N ASP A 31 1.32 -38.03 -3.28
CA ASP A 31 2.39 -38.48 -2.38
C ASP A 31 1.85 -39.62 -1.49
N THR A 32 2.49 -40.77 -1.53
CA THR A 32 2.09 -41.97 -0.77
C THR A 32 2.60 -41.94 0.67
N SER A 33 3.52 -41.04 0.99
CA SER A 33 3.99 -40.85 2.38
C SER A 33 3.00 -39.95 3.14
N THR A 34 2.94 -40.17 4.47
CA THR A 34 2.23 -39.23 5.32
C THR A 34 2.90 -37.87 5.26
N THR A 35 2.15 -36.83 4.87
CA THR A 35 2.67 -35.49 4.71
C THR A 35 1.99 -34.50 5.69
N HIS A 36 2.80 -33.68 6.35
CA HIS A 36 2.30 -32.51 7.03
C HIS A 36 2.54 -31.28 6.13
N GLN A 37 1.48 -30.62 5.76
CA GLN A 37 1.50 -29.46 4.89
C GLN A 37 0.89 -28.27 5.58
N ILE A 38 1.39 -27.05 5.29
CA ILE A 38 0.82 -25.83 5.81
C ILE A 38 0.56 -24.80 4.70
N THR A 39 -0.46 -23.99 4.92
CA THR A 39 -0.67 -22.72 4.24
C THR A 39 -0.60 -21.59 5.24
N THR A 40 0.21 -20.58 4.96
CA THR A 40 0.34 -19.40 5.82
C THR A 40 0.29 -18.11 5.00
N ALA A 41 -0.28 -17.06 5.62
CA ALA A 41 -0.39 -15.72 5.06
C ALA A 41 -0.44 -14.71 6.22
N PRO A 42 -0.30 -13.40 5.98
CA PRO A 42 -0.33 -12.36 7.02
C PRO A 42 -1.54 -12.47 7.95
N THR A 43 -2.69 -12.81 7.40
CA THR A 43 -3.91 -13.06 8.20
C THR A 43 -4.44 -14.47 7.98
N MET A 44 -5.10 -15.03 9.00
CA MET A 44 -5.76 -16.35 8.89
C MET A 44 -6.77 -16.40 7.73
N LYS A 45 -7.49 -15.32 7.50
CA LYS A 45 -8.48 -15.23 6.42
C LYS A 45 -7.80 -15.36 5.05
N GLN A 46 -6.68 -14.65 4.82
CA GLN A 46 -5.91 -14.79 3.57
C GLN A 46 -5.37 -16.21 3.40
N ALA A 47 -4.84 -16.82 4.46
CA ALA A 47 -4.36 -18.20 4.40
C ALA A 47 -5.50 -19.20 4.09
N GLU A 48 -6.72 -18.98 4.60
CA GLU A 48 -7.91 -19.76 4.23
C GLU A 48 -8.31 -19.56 2.76
N GLU A 49 -8.13 -18.34 2.22
CA GLU A 49 -8.41 -18.04 0.82
C GLU A 49 -7.44 -18.76 -0.12
N VAL A 50 -6.16 -18.90 0.25
CA VAL A 50 -5.18 -19.70 -0.53
C VAL A 50 -5.62 -21.15 -0.66
N MET A 51 -6.21 -21.73 0.38
CA MET A 51 -6.68 -23.11 0.37
C MET A 51 -8.06 -23.27 -0.35
N SER A 52 -8.77 -22.18 -0.60
CA SER A 52 -10.13 -22.19 -1.17
C SER A 52 -10.25 -22.93 -2.52
N PRO A 53 -9.30 -22.80 -3.49
CA PRO A 53 -9.36 -23.54 -4.73
C PRO A 53 -9.36 -25.06 -4.55
N LEU A 54 -8.54 -25.58 -3.64
CA LEU A 54 -8.52 -27.02 -3.31
C LEU A 54 -9.83 -27.46 -2.69
N ARG A 55 -10.38 -26.71 -1.73
CA ARG A 55 -11.70 -26.99 -1.16
C ARG A 55 -12.79 -27.02 -2.22
N THR A 56 -12.77 -26.07 -3.14
CA THR A 56 -13.72 -26.00 -4.26
C THR A 56 -13.57 -27.21 -5.18
N ALA A 57 -12.33 -27.63 -5.48
CA ALA A 57 -12.07 -28.83 -6.27
C ALA A 57 -12.64 -30.08 -5.58
N ILE A 58 -12.43 -30.24 -4.26
CA ILE A 58 -12.96 -31.38 -3.50
C ILE A 58 -14.50 -31.40 -3.48
N THR A 59 -15.13 -30.24 -3.33
CA THR A 59 -16.59 -30.17 -3.11
C THR A 59 -17.42 -30.01 -4.37
N ARG A 60 -16.85 -29.48 -5.47
CA ARG A 60 -17.56 -29.12 -6.70
C ARG A 60 -17.08 -29.81 -7.96
N SER A 61 -15.98 -30.56 -7.93
CA SER A 61 -15.55 -31.38 -9.06
C SER A 61 -16.61 -32.43 -9.39
N ARG A 62 -16.58 -32.92 -10.62
CA ARG A 62 -17.50 -33.96 -11.14
C ARG A 62 -16.73 -35.00 -11.96
N GLY A 63 -17.38 -36.16 -12.19
CA GLY A 63 -16.80 -37.22 -12.99
C GLY A 63 -15.54 -37.81 -12.37
N PRO A 64 -14.53 -38.22 -13.21
CA PRO A 64 -13.34 -38.91 -12.73
C PRO A 64 -12.51 -38.13 -11.69
N LEU A 65 -12.45 -36.82 -11.80
CA LEU A 65 -11.73 -35.98 -10.79
C LEU A 65 -12.43 -36.03 -9.42
N PHE A 66 -13.75 -35.98 -9.40
CA PHE A 66 -14.50 -36.11 -8.15
C PHE A 66 -14.28 -37.49 -7.52
N GLN A 67 -14.34 -38.54 -8.31
CA GLN A 67 -14.06 -39.91 -7.88
C GLN A 67 -12.64 -40.01 -7.30
N PHE A 68 -11.64 -39.50 -8.00
CA PHE A 68 -10.25 -39.50 -7.52
C PHE A 68 -10.07 -38.75 -6.18
N LEU A 69 -10.75 -37.65 -6.00
CA LEU A 69 -10.62 -36.81 -4.80
C LEU A 69 -11.44 -37.35 -3.60
N THR A 70 -12.57 -38.04 -3.84
CA THR A 70 -13.53 -38.39 -2.80
C THR A 70 -13.72 -39.88 -2.57
N GLU A 71 -13.52 -40.73 -3.58
CA GLU A 71 -13.70 -42.19 -3.52
C GLU A 71 -12.40 -42.88 -3.20
N GLY A 72 -12.14 -43.07 -1.95
CA GLY A 72 -11.16 -44.00 -1.45
C GLY A 72 -11.81 -44.72 -0.30
N SER A 73 -12.44 -45.90 -0.60
CA SER A 73 -13.02 -46.68 0.47
C SER A 73 -11.89 -47.23 1.36
N LEU A 74 -11.83 -46.77 2.60
CA LEU A 74 -11.24 -47.56 3.66
C LEU A 74 -12.12 -48.78 3.86
N GLN A 75 -11.99 -49.79 2.98
CA GLN A 75 -12.49 -51.11 3.23
C GLN A 75 -11.68 -51.67 4.42
N ASN A 76 -12.38 -51.94 5.47
CA ASN A 76 -11.99 -52.61 6.70
C ASN A 76 -11.88 -51.71 7.97
N THR A 77 -13.04 -51.24 8.41
CA THR A 77 -13.25 -51.09 9.86
C THR A 77 -14.67 -51.49 10.21
N THR A 78 -14.84 -52.61 10.82
CA THR A 78 -16.02 -53.05 11.58
C THR A 78 -16.41 -51.95 12.57
N GLY A 79 -17.49 -51.25 12.32
CA GLY A 79 -18.02 -50.20 13.18
C GLY A 79 -18.39 -48.93 12.40
N SER A 80 -19.35 -48.22 12.88
CA SER A 80 -20.10 -47.06 12.33
C SER A 80 -19.30 -45.90 11.68
N LYS A 81 -18.15 -46.13 11.11
CA LYS A 81 -17.32 -45.18 10.36
C LYS A 81 -17.21 -45.53 8.85
N ALA A 82 -18.09 -46.31 8.35
CA ALA A 82 -18.03 -46.96 7.01
C ALA A 82 -18.15 -45.99 5.82
N ASN A 83 -18.36 -44.72 5.99
CA ASN A 83 -18.55 -43.74 4.91
C ASN A 83 -17.60 -42.53 5.04
N ARG A 84 -16.32 -42.72 5.34
CA ARG A 84 -15.39 -41.61 5.26
C ARG A 84 -14.94 -41.45 3.80
N THR A 85 -15.18 -40.29 3.22
CA THR A 85 -14.56 -39.87 1.97
C THR A 85 -13.03 -39.81 2.12
N LYS A 86 -12.30 -40.06 1.05
CA LYS A 86 -10.82 -39.98 1.03
C LYS A 86 -10.31 -38.70 1.63
N LEU A 87 -10.93 -37.58 1.29
CA LEU A 87 -10.59 -36.25 1.80
C LEU A 87 -11.69 -35.69 2.67
N ALA A 88 -11.34 -35.16 3.84
CA ALA A 88 -12.20 -34.31 4.65
C ALA A 88 -11.68 -32.86 4.64
N SER A 89 -12.54 -31.95 4.28
CA SER A 89 -12.23 -30.53 4.21
C SER A 89 -12.99 -29.75 5.29
N THR A 90 -12.26 -28.96 6.03
CA THR A 90 -12.78 -28.00 7.02
C THR A 90 -12.30 -26.58 6.70
N LYS A 91 -12.76 -25.56 7.43
CA LYS A 91 -12.20 -24.22 7.31
C LYS A 91 -10.71 -24.15 7.66
N LYS A 92 -10.25 -25.02 8.55
CA LYS A 92 -8.87 -25.01 9.09
C LYS A 92 -7.91 -25.93 8.38
N GLY A 93 -8.39 -26.83 7.51
CA GLY A 93 -7.50 -27.78 6.85
C GLY A 93 -8.22 -28.83 6.01
N VAL A 94 -7.41 -29.66 5.36
CA VAL A 94 -7.84 -30.83 4.59
C VAL A 94 -7.03 -32.03 5.05
N GLU A 95 -7.70 -33.11 5.39
CA GLU A 95 -7.09 -34.38 5.82
C GLU A 95 -7.34 -35.44 4.75
N ASN A 96 -6.28 -36.17 4.39
CA ASN A 96 -6.38 -37.38 3.56
C ASN A 96 -6.30 -38.62 4.45
N PHE A 97 -7.42 -39.30 4.63
CA PHE A 97 -7.51 -40.46 5.51
C PHE A 97 -6.80 -41.74 4.99
N LEU A 98 -6.49 -41.82 3.68
CA LEU A 98 -5.76 -42.95 3.13
C LEU A 98 -4.28 -42.90 3.46
N THR A 99 -3.68 -41.71 3.43
CA THR A 99 -2.25 -41.50 3.66
C THR A 99 -1.95 -40.98 5.08
N GLY A 100 -2.97 -40.56 5.81
CA GLY A 100 -2.82 -39.82 7.08
C GLY A 100 -2.24 -38.41 6.90
N SER A 101 -2.26 -37.88 5.68
CA SER A 101 -1.69 -36.56 5.38
C SER A 101 -2.63 -35.44 5.79
N LEU A 102 -2.05 -34.37 6.30
CA LEU A 102 -2.77 -33.21 6.80
C LEU A 102 -2.24 -31.93 6.12
N LEU A 103 -3.14 -31.14 5.56
CA LEU A 103 -2.90 -29.76 5.16
C LEU A 103 -3.67 -28.84 6.11
N GLU A 104 -2.98 -27.93 6.78
CA GLU A 104 -3.59 -27.00 7.71
C GLU A 104 -3.23 -25.55 7.43
N VAL A 105 -4.11 -24.65 7.88
CA VAL A 105 -3.91 -23.19 7.81
C VAL A 105 -3.29 -22.72 9.12
N ARG A 106 -2.21 -21.95 9.02
CA ARG A 106 -1.49 -21.37 10.15
C ARG A 106 -1.31 -19.87 9.98
N PRO A 107 -1.35 -19.07 11.06
CA PRO A 107 -0.98 -17.67 10.99
C PRO A 107 0.51 -17.50 10.70
N MET A 108 0.87 -16.46 9.95
CA MET A 108 2.26 -16.15 9.62
C MET A 108 2.94 -15.49 10.82
N SER A 109 3.51 -16.33 11.68
CA SER A 109 4.24 -15.94 12.89
C SER A 109 5.30 -16.97 13.19
N ILE A 110 6.52 -16.54 13.49
CA ILE A 110 7.66 -17.42 13.83
C ILE A 110 7.26 -18.38 14.94
N ASN A 111 6.66 -17.89 16.02
CA ASN A 111 6.26 -18.71 17.18
C ASN A 111 5.26 -19.84 16.83
N LYS A 112 4.53 -19.72 15.73
CA LYS A 112 3.53 -20.71 15.29
C LYS A 112 4.04 -21.64 14.21
N LEU A 113 5.15 -21.33 13.58
CA LEU A 113 5.71 -22.04 12.42
C LEU A 113 7.03 -22.71 12.73
N GLN A 114 7.78 -22.19 13.70
CA GLN A 114 9.08 -22.74 14.11
C GLN A 114 8.94 -24.16 14.68
N GLY A 115 9.85 -25.05 14.28
CA GLY A 115 9.95 -26.42 14.79
C GLY A 115 8.97 -27.42 14.17
N LEU A 116 8.06 -27.00 13.31
CA LEU A 116 7.14 -27.89 12.60
C LEU A 116 7.89 -28.73 11.55
N GLN A 117 7.68 -30.03 11.56
CA GLN A 117 8.22 -30.94 10.54
C GLN A 117 7.28 -30.91 9.31
N ILE A 118 7.52 -29.97 8.42
CA ILE A 118 6.66 -29.69 7.29
C ILE A 118 7.28 -30.23 6.03
N LYS A 119 6.49 -30.98 5.23
CA LYS A 119 6.92 -31.47 3.93
C LYS A 119 6.57 -30.49 2.81
N VAL A 120 5.44 -29.78 2.90
CA VAL A 120 5.01 -28.78 1.92
C VAL A 120 4.51 -27.54 2.65
N ALA A 121 5.10 -26.41 2.36
CA ALA A 121 4.62 -25.13 2.87
C ALA A 121 4.26 -24.20 1.70
N THR A 122 3.10 -23.57 1.75
CA THR A 122 2.75 -22.41 0.91
C THR A 122 2.74 -21.17 1.78
N VAL A 123 3.60 -20.21 1.45
CA VAL A 123 3.74 -18.91 2.14
C VAL A 123 3.26 -17.83 1.19
N ASP A 124 2.07 -17.29 1.47
CA ASP A 124 1.45 -16.25 0.61
C ASP A 124 1.71 -14.85 1.17
N GLU A 125 1.88 -13.89 0.25
CA GLU A 125 2.10 -12.46 0.54
C GLU A 125 3.27 -12.21 1.54
N TRP A 126 4.37 -12.97 1.39
CA TRP A 126 5.57 -12.86 2.24
C TRP A 126 6.34 -11.53 2.07
N LEU A 127 6.03 -10.74 1.02
CA LEU A 127 6.51 -9.37 0.83
C LEU A 127 5.55 -8.31 1.38
N SER A 128 4.50 -8.71 2.12
CA SER A 128 3.58 -7.76 2.74
C SER A 128 4.28 -6.95 3.84
N GLY A 129 3.93 -5.68 3.93
CA GLY A 129 4.52 -4.73 4.87
C GLY A 129 4.36 -5.05 6.33
N ASP A 130 3.40 -5.90 6.67
CA ASP A 130 3.13 -6.29 8.07
C ASP A 130 4.11 -7.37 8.59
N ILE A 131 4.99 -7.90 7.72
CA ILE A 131 5.89 -8.99 8.07
C ILE A 131 7.32 -8.47 8.19
N ARG A 132 7.78 -8.34 9.42
CA ARG A 132 9.17 -7.94 9.73
C ARG A 132 10.09 -9.13 10.00
N GLU A 133 9.52 -10.34 10.18
CA GLU A 133 10.22 -11.56 10.59
C GLU A 133 10.58 -12.42 9.37
N ASP A 134 11.69 -13.14 9.43
CA ASP A 134 12.04 -14.15 8.43
C ASP A 134 11.25 -15.45 8.66
N VAL A 135 10.02 -15.44 8.19
CA VAL A 135 9.10 -16.59 8.31
C VAL A 135 9.54 -17.76 7.44
N ILE A 136 10.11 -17.49 6.27
CA ILE A 136 10.57 -18.54 5.33
C ILE A 136 11.73 -19.32 5.94
N GLY A 137 12.72 -18.62 6.51
CA GLY A 137 13.83 -19.24 7.22
C GLY A 137 13.38 -20.05 8.44
N ALA A 138 12.38 -19.56 9.20
CA ALA A 138 11.83 -20.29 10.33
C ALA A 138 11.13 -21.61 9.91
N ILE A 139 10.40 -21.61 8.79
CA ILE A 139 9.81 -22.82 8.21
C ILE A 139 10.90 -23.76 7.71
N GLU A 140 11.92 -23.26 7.04
CA GLU A 140 13.02 -24.06 6.49
C GLU A 140 13.77 -24.83 7.58
N GLN A 141 14.03 -24.20 8.74
CA GLN A 141 14.66 -24.87 9.88
C GLN A 141 13.88 -26.11 10.36
N GLY A 142 12.55 -26.05 10.35
CA GLY A 142 11.70 -27.19 10.67
C GLY A 142 11.63 -28.22 9.54
N ALA A 143 11.45 -27.75 8.31
CA ALA A 143 11.32 -28.56 7.11
C ALA A 143 12.61 -29.33 6.76
N SER A 144 13.80 -28.80 7.08
CA SER A 144 15.09 -29.45 6.82
C SER A 144 15.25 -30.81 7.49
N LYS A 145 14.42 -31.12 8.48
CA LYS A 145 14.37 -32.44 9.15
C LYS A 145 13.54 -33.46 8.38
N VAL A 146 12.85 -33.03 7.33
CA VAL A 146 11.98 -33.86 6.49
C VAL A 146 12.65 -34.05 5.13
N ASN A 147 12.77 -35.30 4.69
CA ASN A 147 13.27 -35.57 3.34
C ASN A 147 12.28 -35.03 2.29
N ASP A 148 12.84 -34.49 1.22
CA ASP A 148 12.05 -34.00 0.07
C ASP A 148 11.01 -32.92 0.41
N TYR A 149 11.32 -32.01 1.33
CA TYR A 149 10.45 -30.87 1.58
C TYR A 149 10.42 -29.87 0.41
N ILE A 150 9.36 -29.08 0.34
CA ILE A 150 9.27 -27.94 -0.56
C ILE A 150 8.56 -26.75 0.13
N ILE A 151 9.15 -25.59 -0.01
CA ILE A 151 8.56 -24.30 0.39
C ILE A 151 8.23 -23.53 -0.87
N VAL A 152 6.97 -23.15 -1.03
CA VAL A 152 6.46 -22.36 -2.14
C VAL A 152 6.07 -20.99 -1.62
N ALA A 153 6.95 -20.01 -1.83
CA ALA A 153 6.75 -18.63 -1.42
C ALA A 153 6.14 -17.85 -2.60
N ILE A 154 4.90 -17.42 -2.45
CA ILE A 154 4.15 -16.68 -3.47
C ILE A 154 3.82 -15.28 -2.95
N SER A 155 4.04 -14.24 -3.77
CA SER A 155 3.72 -12.86 -3.39
C SER A 155 3.56 -11.95 -4.60
N SER A 156 2.90 -10.83 -4.43
CA SER A 156 3.11 -9.64 -5.23
C SER A 156 4.24 -8.82 -4.63
N GLU A 157 4.76 -7.83 -5.38
CA GLU A 157 5.76 -6.90 -4.84
C GLU A 157 5.19 -6.15 -3.64
N GLY A 158 6.00 -5.96 -2.60
CA GLY A 158 5.65 -5.20 -1.42
C GLY A 158 6.02 -3.72 -1.54
N THR A 159 5.46 -2.91 -0.65
CA THR A 159 5.76 -1.47 -0.56
C THR A 159 6.71 -1.13 0.59
N VAL A 160 6.97 -2.07 1.50
CA VAL A 160 7.94 -1.88 2.60
C VAL A 160 9.34 -2.19 2.13
N ARG A 161 10.29 -1.37 2.56
CA ARG A 161 11.71 -1.48 2.24
C ARG A 161 12.54 -1.74 3.51
N ASN A 162 13.75 -2.27 3.28
CA ASN A 162 14.73 -2.59 4.34
C ASN A 162 14.24 -3.65 5.35
N GLY A 163 13.28 -4.49 4.95
CA GLY A 163 12.82 -5.64 5.73
C GLY A 163 13.44 -6.97 5.29
N SER A 164 13.04 -8.06 5.96
CA SER A 164 13.48 -9.44 5.62
C SER A 164 13.17 -9.81 4.17
N GLY A 165 12.07 -9.31 3.61
CA GLY A 165 11.70 -9.53 2.22
C GLY A 165 12.71 -8.94 1.22
N ASP A 166 13.26 -7.77 1.49
CA ASP A 166 14.26 -7.17 0.61
C ASP A 166 15.59 -7.93 0.67
N THR A 167 15.99 -8.43 1.85
CA THR A 167 17.18 -9.29 1.99
C THR A 167 17.05 -10.57 1.15
N ILE A 168 15.89 -11.23 1.21
CA ILE A 168 15.62 -12.41 0.37
C ILE A 168 15.63 -12.03 -1.12
N LYS A 169 15.02 -10.91 -1.52
CA LYS A 169 15.04 -10.46 -2.92
C LYS A 169 16.45 -10.20 -3.43
N MET A 170 17.36 -9.67 -2.61
CA MET A 170 18.77 -9.51 -2.99
C MET A 170 19.42 -10.84 -3.29
N GLU A 171 19.28 -11.85 -2.42
CA GLU A 171 19.76 -13.21 -2.66
C GLU A 171 19.18 -13.81 -3.94
N LEU A 172 17.86 -13.66 -4.16
CA LEU A 172 17.22 -14.14 -5.39
C LEU A 172 17.76 -13.44 -6.64
N MET A 173 18.09 -12.16 -6.56
CA MET A 173 18.68 -11.41 -7.66
C MET A 173 20.09 -11.90 -7.97
N ASP A 174 20.92 -12.18 -6.94
CA ASP A 174 22.26 -12.73 -7.10
C ASP A 174 22.23 -14.12 -7.76
N ILE A 175 21.23 -14.95 -7.41
CA ILE A 175 21.02 -16.24 -8.08
C ILE A 175 20.63 -16.04 -9.56
N LEU A 176 19.71 -15.10 -9.86
CA LEU A 176 19.27 -14.83 -11.23
C LEU A 176 20.39 -14.24 -12.10
N LYS A 177 21.30 -13.45 -11.53
CA LYS A 177 22.48 -12.93 -12.24
C LYS A 177 23.60 -13.97 -12.42
N GLY A 178 23.56 -15.05 -11.64
CA GLY A 178 24.60 -16.07 -11.62
C GLY A 178 25.78 -15.77 -10.67
N ASP A 179 25.67 -14.73 -9.86
CA ASP A 179 26.67 -14.36 -8.85
C ASP A 179 26.67 -15.36 -7.68
N TYR A 180 25.52 -16.02 -7.43
CA TYR A 180 25.37 -17.09 -6.48
C TYR A 180 24.65 -18.27 -7.12
N ILE A 181 25.23 -19.48 -7.03
CA ILE A 181 24.65 -20.70 -7.62
C ILE A 181 23.95 -21.50 -6.53
N ASN A 182 22.62 -21.61 -6.62
CA ASN A 182 21.82 -22.47 -5.74
C ASN A 182 20.86 -23.34 -6.56
N PRO A 183 21.21 -24.61 -6.84
CA PRO A 183 20.39 -25.49 -7.69
C PRO A 183 19.08 -25.94 -7.01
N HIS A 184 18.90 -25.65 -5.73
CA HIS A 184 17.71 -26.02 -4.96
C HIS A 184 16.64 -24.95 -4.93
N VAL A 185 16.90 -23.79 -5.53
CA VAL A 185 15.97 -22.65 -5.58
C VAL A 185 15.44 -22.48 -7.00
N SER A 186 14.13 -22.38 -7.15
CA SER A 186 13.45 -22.04 -8.40
C SER A 186 12.83 -20.65 -8.25
N ILE A 187 13.10 -19.76 -9.22
CA ILE A 187 12.67 -18.36 -9.16
C ILE A 187 11.85 -18.02 -10.38
N TRP A 188 10.65 -17.49 -10.15
CA TRP A 188 9.75 -16.96 -11.16
C TRP A 188 9.38 -15.54 -10.74
N TRP A 189 10.00 -14.55 -11.37
CA TRP A 189 9.84 -13.14 -10.99
C TRP A 189 9.37 -12.33 -12.21
N TYR A 190 8.08 -12.00 -12.17
CA TYR A 190 7.39 -11.26 -13.23
C TYR A 190 7.21 -9.81 -12.79
N LYS A 191 7.75 -8.88 -13.55
CA LYS A 191 7.68 -7.45 -13.31
C LYS A 191 7.93 -6.65 -14.59
N LEU A 192 7.57 -5.38 -14.60
CA LEU A 192 8.07 -4.44 -15.59
C LEU A 192 9.56 -4.13 -15.32
N ASP A 193 10.28 -3.74 -16.35
CA ASP A 193 11.69 -3.38 -16.24
C ASP A 193 11.87 -1.92 -15.76
N SER A 194 10.96 -1.03 -16.20
CA SER A 194 10.97 0.37 -15.77
C SER A 194 9.56 0.91 -15.57
N ILE A 195 9.48 2.08 -14.90
CA ILE A 195 8.22 2.80 -14.71
C ILE A 195 7.64 3.33 -16.02
N ASP A 196 8.48 3.57 -17.02
CA ASP A 196 8.06 4.10 -18.33
C ASP A 196 7.18 3.10 -19.09
N GLU A 197 7.31 1.80 -18.78
CA GLU A 197 6.50 0.73 -19.39
C GLU A 197 5.06 0.68 -18.85
N VAL A 198 4.74 1.40 -17.78
CA VAL A 198 3.40 1.39 -17.15
C VAL A 198 2.33 1.93 -18.10
N GLY A 199 2.69 2.92 -18.93
CA GLY A 199 1.80 3.49 -19.93
C GLY A 199 1.58 2.63 -21.18
N ASP A 200 2.30 1.52 -21.33
CA ASP A 200 2.24 0.64 -22.51
C ASP A 200 1.53 -0.67 -22.19
N PRO A 201 0.28 -0.87 -22.66
CA PRO A 201 -0.48 -2.11 -22.42
C PRO A 201 0.18 -3.39 -22.91
N GLU A 202 1.04 -3.33 -23.93
CA GLU A 202 1.74 -4.50 -24.46
C GLU A 202 2.80 -5.03 -23.47
N MET A 203 3.38 -4.14 -22.66
CA MET A 203 4.38 -4.48 -21.65
C MET A 203 3.78 -5.13 -20.40
N TRP A 204 2.48 -4.94 -20.12
CA TRP A 204 1.87 -5.43 -18.88
C TRP A 204 1.93 -6.96 -18.70
N LEU A 205 2.05 -7.71 -19.81
CA LEU A 205 2.24 -9.16 -19.78
C LEU A 205 3.55 -9.59 -19.09
N LYS A 206 4.56 -8.73 -19.05
CA LYS A 206 5.80 -8.97 -18.30
C LYS A 206 5.52 -9.11 -16.80
N ALA A 207 4.59 -8.32 -16.26
CA ALA A 207 4.23 -8.34 -14.84
C ALA A 207 3.13 -9.36 -14.54
N ASN A 208 2.20 -9.58 -15.48
CA ASN A 208 1.10 -10.53 -15.32
C ASN A 208 0.89 -11.40 -16.58
N PRO A 209 1.48 -12.59 -16.64
CA PRO A 209 1.33 -13.48 -17.78
C PRO A 209 -0.10 -14.03 -17.96
N ASN A 210 -0.98 -13.85 -16.97
CA ASN A 210 -2.39 -14.23 -17.01
C ASN A 210 -3.34 -13.03 -17.30
N LEU A 211 -2.80 -11.89 -17.69
CA LEU A 211 -3.59 -10.75 -18.09
C LEU A 211 -4.48 -11.10 -19.31
N GLY A 212 -5.71 -10.65 -19.28
CA GLY A 212 -6.73 -11.03 -20.26
C GLY A 212 -7.43 -12.36 -19.97
N LYS A 213 -6.95 -13.15 -18.98
CA LYS A 213 -7.56 -14.43 -18.54
C LYS A 213 -8.13 -14.35 -17.13
N THR A 214 -7.33 -13.90 -16.17
CA THR A 214 -7.71 -13.80 -14.75
C THR A 214 -8.09 -12.37 -14.35
N VAL A 215 -7.52 -11.38 -15.02
CA VAL A 215 -7.82 -9.95 -14.88
C VAL A 215 -7.91 -9.34 -16.26
N SER A 216 -8.87 -8.45 -16.50
CA SER A 216 -9.04 -7.77 -17.78
C SER A 216 -8.02 -6.64 -17.98
N TYR A 217 -7.73 -6.32 -19.26
CA TYR A 217 -6.93 -5.15 -19.62
C TYR A 217 -7.58 -3.84 -19.15
N GLU A 218 -8.92 -3.78 -19.18
CA GLU A 218 -9.69 -2.62 -18.69
C GLU A 218 -9.41 -2.35 -17.21
N THR A 219 -9.33 -3.41 -16.38
CA THR A 219 -8.99 -3.25 -14.95
C THR A 219 -7.59 -2.65 -14.78
N TYR A 220 -6.61 -3.08 -15.58
CA TYR A 220 -5.27 -2.53 -15.54
C TYR A 220 -5.24 -1.07 -15.99
N GLN A 221 -6.00 -0.72 -17.05
CA GLN A 221 -6.12 0.65 -17.53
C GLN A 221 -6.68 1.59 -16.44
N LEU A 222 -7.75 1.15 -15.75
CA LEU A 222 -8.33 1.91 -14.63
C LEU A 222 -7.35 2.05 -13.46
N ASP A 223 -6.56 1.02 -13.17
CA ASP A 223 -5.52 1.09 -12.13
C ASP A 223 -4.41 2.08 -12.52
N VAL A 224 -3.99 2.13 -13.79
CA VAL A 224 -3.02 3.13 -14.31
C VAL A 224 -3.58 4.55 -14.16
N GLU A 225 -4.81 4.79 -14.62
CA GLU A 225 -5.47 6.10 -14.49
C GLU A 225 -5.60 6.52 -13.01
N ARG A 226 -5.91 5.56 -12.13
CA ARG A 226 -5.96 5.80 -10.69
C ARG A 226 -4.58 6.14 -10.12
N ALA A 227 -3.53 5.44 -10.55
CA ALA A 227 -2.16 5.73 -10.11
C ALA A 227 -1.67 7.12 -10.55
N GLU A 228 -2.16 7.62 -11.68
CA GLU A 228 -1.86 8.97 -12.17
C GLU A 228 -2.62 10.05 -11.37
N LYS A 229 -3.89 9.80 -11.06
CA LYS A 229 -4.79 10.78 -10.41
C LYS A 229 -4.70 10.78 -8.89
N ALA A 230 -4.27 9.68 -8.26
CA ALA A 230 -4.27 9.50 -6.82
C ALA A 230 -2.87 9.08 -6.31
N PRO A 231 -2.02 10.03 -5.92
CA PRO A 231 -0.65 9.77 -5.47
C PRO A 231 -0.57 8.75 -4.33
N ALA A 232 -1.49 8.80 -3.37
CA ALA A 232 -1.54 7.85 -2.25
C ALA A 232 -1.77 6.39 -2.69
N ALA A 233 -2.46 6.15 -3.83
CA ALA A 233 -2.67 4.80 -4.36
C ALA A 233 -1.54 4.35 -5.30
N ARG A 234 -0.74 5.29 -5.81
CA ARG A 234 0.23 5.04 -6.88
C ARG A 234 1.24 3.94 -6.54
N ASN A 235 1.91 4.05 -5.40
CA ASN A 235 2.97 3.11 -5.03
C ASN A 235 2.43 1.69 -4.81
N ASP A 236 1.25 1.56 -4.21
CA ASP A 236 0.60 0.26 -4.03
C ASP A 236 0.22 -0.38 -5.39
N ILE A 237 -0.31 0.41 -6.31
CA ILE A 237 -0.65 -0.06 -7.67
C ILE A 237 0.61 -0.45 -8.43
N LEU A 238 1.64 0.41 -8.46
CA LEU A 238 2.89 0.13 -9.17
C LEU A 238 3.60 -1.11 -8.62
N ALA A 239 3.64 -1.29 -7.31
CA ALA A 239 4.19 -2.48 -6.69
C ALA A 239 3.33 -3.72 -6.99
N LYS A 240 2.04 -3.69 -6.69
CA LYS A 240 1.19 -4.89 -6.72
C LYS A 240 0.72 -5.31 -8.11
N ARG A 241 0.59 -4.37 -9.06
CA ARG A 241 0.17 -4.67 -10.44
C ARG A 241 1.34 -4.85 -11.39
N PHE A 242 2.41 -4.10 -11.18
CA PHE A 242 3.51 -4.04 -12.14
C PHE A 242 4.83 -4.60 -11.59
N GLY A 243 4.87 -4.99 -10.31
CA GLY A 243 6.07 -5.57 -9.69
C GLY A 243 7.22 -4.60 -9.57
N LEU A 244 6.96 -3.29 -9.65
CA LEU A 244 7.97 -2.26 -9.53
C LEU A 244 8.29 -2.04 -8.05
N PRO A 245 9.56 -2.17 -7.62
CA PRO A 245 9.96 -1.89 -6.25
C PRO A 245 9.88 -0.38 -6.04
N MET A 246 8.77 0.07 -5.46
CA MET A 246 8.62 1.46 -5.08
C MET A 246 9.30 1.68 -3.73
N GLU A 247 10.11 2.71 -3.62
CA GLU A 247 10.59 3.14 -2.30
C GLU A 247 9.37 3.54 -1.48
N GLY A 248 9.16 2.79 -0.41
CA GLY A 248 7.98 2.97 0.41
C GLY A 248 8.17 4.15 1.35
N TYR A 249 7.88 5.36 0.88
CA TYR A 249 7.47 6.39 1.81
C TYR A 249 6.17 5.91 2.47
N THR A 250 6.13 5.89 3.78
CA THR A 250 4.88 5.70 4.50
C THR A 250 4.07 6.97 4.33
N TYR A 251 3.08 6.94 3.43
CA TYR A 251 2.16 8.06 3.30
C TYR A 251 1.42 8.26 4.62
N TYR A 252 1.33 9.50 5.04
CA TYR A 252 0.68 9.85 6.30
C TYR A 252 -0.82 9.63 6.23
N PHE A 253 -1.43 9.95 5.10
CA PHE A 253 -2.86 9.79 4.85
C PHE A 253 -3.12 8.60 3.92
N THR A 254 -4.18 7.84 4.21
CA THR A 254 -4.70 6.81 3.31
C THR A 254 -5.43 7.47 2.13
N TYR A 255 -5.66 6.70 1.06
CA TYR A 255 -6.41 7.20 -0.09
C TYR A 255 -7.80 7.70 0.29
N GLU A 256 -8.51 6.98 1.15
CA GLU A 256 -9.86 7.33 1.61
C GLU A 256 -9.87 8.68 2.36
N GLU A 257 -8.81 8.97 3.11
CA GLU A 257 -8.66 10.22 3.86
C GLU A 257 -8.42 11.42 2.93
N THR A 258 -7.83 11.21 1.75
CA THR A 258 -7.54 12.26 0.77
C THR A 258 -8.69 12.59 -0.15
N LEU A 259 -9.82 11.87 -0.08
CA LEU A 259 -10.97 12.13 -0.93
C LEU A 259 -11.65 13.46 -0.58
N PRO A 260 -11.92 14.33 -1.57
CA PRO A 260 -12.55 15.62 -1.33
C PRO A 260 -14.01 15.45 -0.90
N HIS A 261 -14.53 16.47 -0.24
CA HIS A 261 -15.92 16.58 0.17
C HIS A 261 -16.74 17.39 -0.85
N ARG A 262 -18.02 17.55 -0.59
CA ARG A 262 -18.85 18.45 -1.39
C ARG A 262 -18.46 19.89 -1.09
N LYS A 263 -18.49 20.75 -2.13
CA LYS A 263 -18.19 22.16 -2.04
C LYS A 263 -19.02 22.82 -0.92
N ARG A 264 -18.33 23.58 -0.07
CA ARG A 264 -18.93 24.33 1.03
C ARG A 264 -18.40 25.75 1.05
N ASP A 265 -19.28 26.69 1.33
CA ASP A 265 -18.97 28.08 1.54
C ASP A 265 -18.73 28.37 3.03
N PHE A 266 -17.76 29.23 3.32
CA PHE A 266 -17.39 29.65 4.67
C PHE A 266 -17.49 31.17 4.84
N TRP A 267 -18.34 31.82 4.08
CA TRP A 267 -18.58 33.26 4.13
C TRP A 267 -18.86 33.74 5.55
N GLN A 268 -18.15 34.79 5.99
CA GLN A 268 -18.23 35.41 7.32
C GLN A 268 -18.00 34.44 8.50
N MET A 269 -17.33 33.33 8.26
CA MET A 269 -16.99 32.40 9.34
C MET A 269 -15.64 32.78 9.95
N PRO A 270 -15.50 32.62 11.30
CA PRO A 270 -14.21 32.78 11.95
C PRO A 270 -13.29 31.63 11.57
N CYS A 271 -12.02 31.95 11.33
CA CYS A 271 -11.00 30.94 11.02
C CYS A 271 -9.64 31.27 11.63
N SER A 272 -8.80 30.25 11.67
CA SER A 272 -7.36 30.37 11.88
C SER A 272 -6.65 30.27 10.54
N LEU A 273 -5.62 31.07 10.33
CA LEU A 273 -4.77 31.07 9.16
C LEU A 273 -3.41 30.46 9.52
N GLY A 274 -3.01 29.38 8.84
CA GLY A 274 -1.65 28.84 8.89
C GLY A 274 -0.87 29.27 7.66
N ALA A 275 0.38 29.71 7.86
CA ALA A 275 1.26 30.16 6.79
C ALA A 275 2.61 29.42 6.81
N ASP A 276 2.96 28.82 5.68
CA ASP A 276 4.29 28.29 5.37
C ASP A 276 4.89 29.07 4.21
N LEU A 277 5.94 29.88 4.51
CA LEU A 277 6.44 30.93 3.63
C LEU A 277 7.69 30.48 2.88
N SER A 278 7.51 30.04 1.65
CA SER A 278 8.58 29.71 0.69
C SER A 278 8.94 30.91 -0.19
N GLN A 279 10.16 30.93 -0.72
CA GLN A 279 10.62 31.91 -1.71
C GLN A 279 10.25 31.56 -3.16
N GLY A 280 9.50 30.46 -3.37
CA GLY A 280 8.95 30.09 -4.68
C GLY A 280 9.60 28.86 -5.32
N ASP A 281 10.56 28.22 -4.69
CA ASP A 281 11.08 26.89 -5.11
C ASP A 281 10.09 25.78 -4.76
N ASP A 282 9.25 26.01 -3.74
CA ASP A 282 8.14 25.19 -3.30
C ASP A 282 6.90 26.08 -3.12
N PHE A 283 5.76 25.51 -2.71
CA PHE A 283 4.57 26.31 -2.42
C PHE A 283 4.82 27.27 -1.25
N CYS A 284 4.47 28.53 -1.45
CA CYS A 284 4.18 29.43 -0.33
C CYS A 284 2.70 29.21 0.00
N ALA A 285 2.42 28.54 1.10
CA ALA A 285 1.12 27.94 1.39
C ALA A 285 0.38 28.64 2.53
N PHE A 286 -0.88 28.94 2.30
CA PHE A 286 -1.80 29.48 3.31
C PHE A 286 -3.00 28.54 3.46
N THR A 287 -3.32 28.16 4.70
CA THR A 287 -4.45 27.29 5.01
C THR A 287 -5.39 27.96 6.00
N PHE A 288 -6.64 28.13 5.59
CA PHE A 288 -7.73 28.61 6.43
C PHE A 288 -8.44 27.42 7.08
N LEU A 289 -8.53 27.43 8.42
CA LEU A 289 -9.17 26.38 9.20
C LEU A 289 -10.40 26.95 9.92
N PHE A 290 -11.58 26.48 9.52
CA PHE A 290 -12.88 26.94 9.99
C PHE A 290 -13.48 25.95 10.99
N PRO A 291 -13.56 26.25 12.31
CA PRO A 291 -14.21 25.37 13.26
C PRO A 291 -15.72 25.27 12.99
N LEU A 292 -16.26 24.07 12.99
CA LEU A 292 -17.68 23.79 12.73
C LEU A 292 -18.38 23.27 13.97
N PRO A 293 -19.71 23.50 14.13
CA PRO A 293 -20.43 23.15 15.35
C PRO A 293 -20.41 21.68 15.77
N ASN A 294 -20.18 20.77 14.83
CA ASN A 294 -20.08 19.33 15.07
C ASN A 294 -18.67 18.84 15.42
N GLY A 295 -17.73 19.76 15.67
CA GLY A 295 -16.33 19.44 15.95
C GLY A 295 -15.48 19.12 14.72
N SER A 296 -16.06 19.15 13.50
CA SER A 296 -15.27 19.09 12.26
C SER A 296 -14.67 20.44 11.90
N PHE A 297 -13.77 20.46 10.94
CA PHE A 297 -13.11 21.68 10.45
C PHE A 297 -13.26 21.80 8.94
N GLY A 298 -13.72 22.95 8.49
CA GLY A 298 -13.60 23.35 7.10
C GLY A 298 -12.17 23.74 6.77
N VAL A 299 -11.68 23.39 5.60
CA VAL A 299 -10.33 23.72 5.13
C VAL A 299 -10.42 24.38 3.78
N LYS A 300 -9.75 25.52 3.60
CA LYS A 300 -9.50 26.19 2.33
C LYS A 300 -8.06 26.58 2.23
N THR A 301 -7.52 26.58 1.00
CA THR A 301 -6.11 26.92 0.79
C THR A 301 -5.94 28.04 -0.24
N ARG A 302 -4.85 28.80 -0.09
CA ARG A 302 -4.36 29.74 -1.10
C ARG A 302 -2.86 29.56 -1.19
N ASN A 303 -2.36 29.16 -2.35
CA ASN A 303 -0.97 28.78 -2.51
C ASN A 303 -0.34 29.58 -3.65
N TYR A 304 0.96 29.85 -3.53
CA TYR A 304 1.70 30.65 -4.51
C TYR A 304 2.96 29.95 -4.94
N ILE A 305 3.28 30.04 -6.24
CA ILE A 305 4.57 29.66 -6.83
C ILE A 305 5.02 30.71 -7.85
N THR A 306 6.28 30.63 -8.27
CA THR A 306 6.78 31.48 -9.35
C THR A 306 6.49 30.90 -10.73
N SER A 307 6.36 31.76 -11.74
CA SER A 307 6.26 31.35 -13.14
C SER A 307 7.50 30.55 -13.58
N THR A 308 8.69 30.86 -13.05
CA THR A 308 9.92 30.11 -13.29
C THR A 308 9.85 28.68 -12.77
N THR A 309 9.28 28.46 -11.58
CA THR A 309 9.08 27.13 -10.98
C THR A 309 8.07 26.33 -11.79
N LEU A 310 6.95 26.93 -12.19
CA LEU A 310 5.96 26.29 -13.04
C LEU A 310 6.56 25.82 -14.38
N MET A 311 7.44 26.62 -15.00
CA MET A 311 8.09 26.27 -16.27
C MET A 311 9.04 25.08 -16.16
N LYS A 312 9.63 24.83 -14.99
CA LYS A 312 10.54 23.71 -14.76
C LYS A 312 9.82 22.38 -14.54
N LEU A 313 8.51 22.38 -14.30
CA LEU A 313 7.75 21.17 -14.05
C LEU A 313 7.62 20.29 -15.31
N PRO A 314 7.63 18.94 -15.15
CA PRO A 314 7.28 18.02 -16.22
C PRO A 314 5.88 18.30 -16.79
N ALA A 315 5.65 17.98 -18.08
CA ALA A 315 4.38 18.28 -18.76
C ALA A 315 3.14 17.70 -18.03
N ALA A 316 3.25 16.47 -17.52
CA ALA A 316 2.17 15.83 -16.76
C ALA A 316 1.80 16.58 -15.47
N MET A 317 2.82 17.14 -14.78
CA MET A 317 2.61 17.96 -13.59
C MET A 317 1.99 19.31 -13.92
N ARG A 318 2.36 19.94 -15.05
CA ARG A 318 1.76 21.22 -15.46
C ARG A 318 0.25 21.12 -15.64
N ILE A 319 -0.24 20.03 -16.24
CA ILE A 319 -1.69 19.80 -16.41
C ILE A 319 -2.42 19.82 -15.05
N LYS A 320 -1.81 19.23 -14.01
CA LYS A 320 -2.38 19.28 -12.64
C LYS A 320 -2.34 20.68 -12.05
N TYR A 321 -1.24 21.40 -12.24
CA TYR A 321 -1.10 22.77 -11.75
C TYR A 321 -2.06 23.71 -12.48
N ASP A 322 -2.33 23.49 -13.78
CA ASP A 322 -3.37 24.21 -14.51
C ASP A 322 -4.76 23.99 -13.90
N GLN A 323 -5.06 22.79 -13.40
CA GLN A 323 -6.30 22.52 -12.67
C GLN A 323 -6.38 23.28 -11.35
N PHE A 324 -5.28 23.31 -10.56
CA PHE A 324 -5.20 24.06 -9.30
C PHE A 324 -5.34 25.58 -9.51
N MET A 325 -4.79 26.10 -10.61
CA MET A 325 -5.00 27.50 -11.01
C MET A 325 -6.45 27.76 -11.40
N ALA A 326 -7.07 26.85 -12.15
CA ALA A 326 -8.47 26.99 -12.57
C ALA A 326 -9.47 26.94 -11.41
N GLU A 327 -9.19 26.16 -10.37
CA GLU A 327 -10.01 26.13 -9.14
C GLU A 327 -9.72 27.31 -8.19
N GLY A 328 -8.62 28.04 -8.38
CA GLY A 328 -8.23 29.22 -7.60
C GLY A 328 -7.44 28.91 -6.31
N SER A 329 -7.03 27.65 -6.09
CA SER A 329 -6.21 27.27 -4.93
C SER A 329 -4.71 27.52 -5.15
N LEU A 330 -4.26 27.70 -6.41
CA LEU A 330 -2.90 28.04 -6.80
C LEU A 330 -2.81 29.32 -7.60
N ILE A 331 -1.95 30.24 -7.17
CA ILE A 331 -1.64 31.49 -7.85
C ILE A 331 -0.19 31.46 -8.34
N VAL A 332 0.02 31.83 -9.58
CA VAL A 332 1.36 31.92 -10.18
C VAL A 332 1.74 33.40 -10.28
N LEU A 333 2.79 33.80 -9.59
CA LEU A 333 3.37 35.14 -9.66
C LEU A 333 4.58 35.15 -10.60
N GLU A 334 4.75 36.27 -11.31
CA GLU A 334 5.85 36.43 -12.24
C GLU A 334 7.20 36.56 -11.53
N GLY A 335 8.23 35.90 -12.10
CA GLY A 335 9.60 36.00 -11.60
C GLY A 335 10.23 34.67 -11.20
N ALA A 336 11.40 34.76 -10.60
CA ALA A 336 12.17 33.62 -10.10
C ALA A 336 12.08 33.46 -8.57
N VAL A 337 11.67 34.51 -7.87
CA VAL A 337 11.50 34.55 -6.40
C VAL A 337 10.18 35.25 -6.11
N LEU A 338 9.42 34.75 -5.13
CA LEU A 338 8.17 35.36 -4.69
C LEU A 338 8.44 36.68 -3.98
N ASN A 339 7.76 37.72 -4.42
CA ASN A 339 7.69 38.99 -3.68
C ASN A 339 6.63 38.86 -2.57
N MET A 340 7.02 38.92 -1.32
CA MET A 340 6.11 38.75 -0.18
C MET A 340 5.05 39.85 -0.10
N MET A 341 5.27 41.02 -0.68
CA MET A 341 4.25 42.08 -0.76
C MET A 341 3.15 41.72 -1.73
N ASP A 342 3.50 41.19 -2.91
CA ASP A 342 2.50 40.78 -3.90
C ASP A 342 1.68 39.58 -3.37
N VAL A 343 2.33 38.66 -2.63
CA VAL A 343 1.66 37.55 -1.95
C VAL A 343 0.69 38.09 -0.89
N TYR A 344 1.12 39.07 -0.09
CA TYR A 344 0.26 39.69 0.92
C TYR A 344 -0.95 40.37 0.32
N GLU A 345 -0.76 41.18 -0.73
CA GLU A 345 -1.85 41.92 -1.37
C GLU A 345 -2.89 40.99 -1.99
N ASP A 346 -2.48 39.93 -2.68
CA ASP A 346 -3.41 38.93 -3.22
C ASP A 346 -4.15 38.18 -2.12
N LEU A 347 -3.44 37.76 -1.08
CA LEU A 347 -4.05 37.07 0.05
C LEU A 347 -5.07 37.94 0.80
N ASP A 348 -4.74 39.19 1.06
CA ASP A 348 -5.63 40.12 1.75
C ASP A 348 -6.89 40.40 0.92
N ASN A 349 -6.74 40.63 -0.39
CA ASN A 349 -7.87 40.76 -1.31
C ASN A 349 -8.75 39.49 -1.28
N HIS A 350 -8.14 38.31 -1.32
CA HIS A 350 -8.86 37.05 -1.26
C HIS A 350 -9.65 36.87 0.05
N ILE A 351 -9.05 37.23 1.20
CA ILE A 351 -9.72 37.21 2.49
C ILE A 351 -10.95 38.15 2.50
N GLN A 352 -10.80 39.35 1.94
CA GLN A 352 -11.89 40.31 1.85
C GLN A 352 -13.00 39.86 0.89
N GLU A 353 -12.65 39.35 -0.29
CA GLU A 353 -13.60 38.84 -1.29
C GLU A 353 -14.39 37.62 -0.76
N CYS A 354 -13.74 36.70 -0.06
CA CYS A 354 -14.38 35.55 0.56
C CYS A 354 -15.04 35.88 1.90
N GLY A 355 -14.83 37.09 2.44
CA GLY A 355 -15.40 37.54 3.73
C GLY A 355 -14.93 36.70 4.91
N TYR A 356 -13.71 36.16 4.90
CA TYR A 356 -13.19 35.35 5.99
C TYR A 356 -12.87 36.22 7.22
N ASP A 357 -13.28 35.77 8.41
CA ASP A 357 -12.98 36.41 9.68
C ASP A 357 -11.74 35.74 10.34
N VAL A 358 -10.55 36.17 9.91
CA VAL A 358 -9.28 35.61 10.40
C VAL A 358 -9.01 36.06 11.81
N ARG A 359 -9.01 35.14 12.78
CA ARG A 359 -8.83 35.41 14.21
C ARG A 359 -7.39 35.25 14.69
N CYS A 360 -6.62 34.38 14.05
CA CYS A 360 -5.19 34.21 14.34
C CYS A 360 -4.41 33.79 13.11
N LEU A 361 -3.12 34.11 13.12
CA LEU A 361 -2.12 33.72 12.13
C LEU A 361 -1.05 32.90 12.82
N GLY A 362 -0.91 31.63 12.45
CA GLY A 362 0.22 30.77 12.81
C GLY A 362 1.23 30.71 11.67
N PHE A 363 2.51 30.90 11.94
CA PHE A 363 3.53 30.91 10.89
C PHE A 363 4.87 30.31 11.33
N ASP A 364 5.61 29.70 10.39
CA ASP A 364 7.02 29.37 10.60
C ASP A 364 7.87 30.66 10.51
N PRO A 365 8.78 30.90 11.48
CA PRO A 365 9.65 32.06 11.46
C PRO A 365 10.59 32.18 10.26
N TYR A 366 10.83 31.09 9.54
CA TYR A 366 11.72 31.12 8.38
C TYR A 366 11.12 31.95 7.24
N ASN A 367 11.87 32.88 6.69
CA ASN A 367 11.43 33.83 5.64
C ASN A 367 10.21 34.73 5.96
N ALA A 368 9.69 34.70 7.19
CA ALA A 368 8.42 35.32 7.54
C ALA A 368 8.48 36.84 7.82
N LYS A 369 9.67 37.42 8.02
CA LYS A 369 9.84 38.75 8.58
C LYS A 369 9.08 39.85 7.84
N GLU A 370 9.14 39.85 6.50
CA GLU A 370 8.55 40.91 5.67
C GLU A 370 7.02 40.77 5.62
N PHE A 371 6.52 39.54 5.40
CA PHE A 371 5.09 39.26 5.40
C PHE A 371 4.43 39.57 6.75
N VAL A 372 5.02 39.09 7.84
CA VAL A 372 4.48 39.29 9.19
C VAL A 372 4.48 40.77 9.59
N ALA A 373 5.53 41.52 9.25
CA ALA A 373 5.57 42.95 9.53
C ALA A 373 4.45 43.73 8.82
N ARG A 374 4.13 43.31 7.56
CA ARG A 374 3.00 43.89 6.83
C ARG A 374 1.68 43.48 7.45
N TRP A 375 1.52 42.17 7.80
CA TRP A 375 0.32 41.70 8.47
C TRP A 375 0.05 42.45 9.80
N GLU A 376 1.08 42.63 10.66
CA GLU A 376 0.96 43.39 11.93
C GLU A 376 0.55 44.85 11.70
N SER A 377 1.08 45.48 10.66
CA SER A 377 0.75 46.86 10.31
C SER A 377 -0.71 47.07 9.94
N GLU A 378 -1.32 46.10 9.23
CA GLU A 378 -2.69 46.24 8.73
C GLU A 378 -3.74 45.61 9.68
N ASN A 379 -3.39 44.49 10.34
CA ASN A 379 -4.32 43.72 11.18
C ASN A 379 -4.05 43.88 12.71
N GLY A 380 -2.98 44.56 13.08
CA GLY A 380 -2.54 44.71 14.46
C GLY A 380 -1.73 43.52 14.97
N PRO A 381 -1.12 43.63 16.17
CA PRO A 381 -0.17 42.65 16.71
C PRO A 381 -0.82 41.45 17.41
N PHE A 382 -2.13 41.37 17.49
CA PHE A 382 -2.84 40.34 18.25
C PHE A 382 -3.13 39.09 17.38
N GLY A 383 -3.11 37.93 18.02
CA GLY A 383 -3.43 36.66 17.35
C GLY A 383 -2.35 36.17 16.39
N ILE A 384 -1.10 36.60 16.54
CA ILE A 384 0.03 36.18 15.74
C ILE A 384 0.91 35.24 16.54
N GLU A 385 1.03 33.98 16.10
CA GLU A 385 1.72 32.92 16.82
C GLU A 385 2.85 32.32 15.98
N LYS A 386 4.02 32.20 16.58
CA LYS A 386 5.17 31.49 15.94
C LYS A 386 5.05 30.01 16.16
N VAL A 387 5.06 29.26 15.07
CA VAL A 387 5.07 27.80 15.06
C VAL A 387 6.47 27.35 14.62
N ILE A 388 7.25 26.83 15.57
CA ILE A 388 8.60 26.30 15.25
C ILE A 388 8.42 24.89 14.73
N GLN A 389 8.86 24.63 13.50
CA GLN A 389 8.81 23.30 12.91
C GLN A 389 9.75 22.33 13.63
N GLY A 390 9.24 21.16 13.99
CA GLY A 390 10.02 20.10 14.62
C GLY A 390 9.19 19.10 15.42
N ALA A 391 9.72 17.89 15.58
CA ALA A 391 9.00 16.77 16.21
C ALA A 391 8.40 17.09 17.60
N LYS A 392 9.01 17.99 18.38
CA LYS A 392 8.48 18.37 19.71
C LYS A 392 7.21 19.23 19.64
N THR A 393 7.10 20.07 18.63
CA THR A 393 5.99 21.01 18.46
C THR A 393 4.89 20.45 17.57
N GLU A 394 5.24 19.61 16.59
CA GLU A 394 4.34 19.14 15.54
C GLU A 394 3.73 17.77 15.82
N SER A 395 4.39 16.88 16.59
CA SER A 395 3.89 15.51 16.81
C SER A 395 2.47 15.44 17.37
N VAL A 396 2.11 16.32 18.31
CA VAL A 396 0.76 16.34 18.88
C VAL A 396 -0.27 16.89 17.88
N PRO A 397 -0.06 18.07 17.27
CA PRO A 397 -0.97 18.57 16.23
C PRO A 397 -1.13 17.63 15.04
N LEU A 398 -0.05 17.00 14.57
CA LEU A 398 -0.12 16.01 13.49
C LEU A 398 -0.94 14.78 13.88
N GLY A 399 -0.79 14.30 15.13
CA GLY A 399 -1.61 13.21 15.66
C GLY A 399 -3.10 13.56 15.70
N GLU A 400 -3.46 14.78 16.10
CA GLU A 400 -4.85 15.25 16.06
C GLU A 400 -5.37 15.44 14.63
N LEU A 401 -4.54 16.00 13.74
CA LEU A 401 -4.86 16.10 12.31
C LEU A 401 -5.15 14.73 11.70
N LYS A 402 -4.35 13.72 12.06
CA LYS A 402 -4.54 12.34 11.60
C LYS A 402 -5.89 11.78 12.05
N LYS A 403 -6.25 11.93 13.33
CA LYS A 403 -7.55 11.48 13.84
C LYS A 403 -8.72 12.16 13.13
N LEU A 404 -8.66 13.47 12.95
CA LEU A 404 -9.68 14.23 12.23
C LEU A 404 -9.81 13.76 10.77
N SER A 405 -8.70 13.38 10.15
CA SER A 405 -8.68 12.83 8.80
C SER A 405 -9.30 11.44 8.73
N GLU A 406 -8.95 10.53 9.64
CA GLU A 406 -9.51 9.17 9.75
C GLU A 406 -11.03 9.20 9.99
N GLU A 407 -11.51 10.15 10.79
CA GLU A 407 -12.94 10.35 11.07
C GLU A 407 -13.65 11.16 9.98
N ARG A 408 -12.96 11.56 8.92
CA ARG A 408 -13.50 12.40 7.83
C ARG A 408 -14.07 13.73 8.33
N MET A 409 -13.45 14.30 9.36
CA MET A 409 -13.84 15.57 9.98
C MET A 409 -13.06 16.77 9.42
N LEU A 410 -12.11 16.59 8.53
CA LEU A 410 -11.49 17.63 7.72
C LEU A 410 -12.30 17.80 6.43
N ILE A 411 -13.03 18.89 6.30
CA ILE A 411 -13.96 19.14 5.19
C ILE A 411 -13.29 20.07 4.18
N PHE A 412 -12.79 19.51 3.10
CA PHE A 412 -12.16 20.23 1.98
C PHE A 412 -12.71 19.73 0.64
N ASP A 413 -12.59 20.54 -0.41
CA ASP A 413 -13.11 20.26 -1.75
C ASP A 413 -12.11 20.61 -2.87
N GLU A 414 -10.88 20.98 -2.51
CA GLU A 414 -9.84 21.42 -3.43
C GLU A 414 -8.98 20.25 -3.93
N ASP A 415 -8.73 20.21 -5.24
CA ASP A 415 -7.86 19.21 -5.86
C ASP A 415 -6.41 19.36 -5.40
N LEU A 416 -5.96 20.59 -5.13
CA LEU A 416 -4.63 20.84 -4.58
C LEU A 416 -4.49 20.22 -3.17
N MET A 417 -5.50 20.37 -2.31
CA MET A 417 -5.48 19.78 -0.97
C MET A 417 -5.46 18.24 -1.05
N THR A 418 -6.25 17.65 -1.94
CA THR A 418 -6.21 16.20 -2.23
C THR A 418 -4.82 15.76 -2.67
N PHE A 419 -4.18 16.53 -3.54
CA PHE A 419 -2.82 16.26 -4.02
C PHE A 419 -1.79 16.38 -2.90
N ALA A 420 -1.85 17.45 -2.07
CA ALA A 420 -0.91 17.67 -0.98
C ALA A 420 -1.00 16.57 0.08
N MET A 421 -2.21 16.23 0.54
CA MET A 421 -2.42 15.12 1.47
C MET A 421 -1.94 13.77 0.89
N GLY A 422 -2.23 13.53 -0.40
CA GLY A 422 -1.82 12.31 -1.09
C GLY A 422 -0.30 12.16 -1.25
N ASN A 423 0.46 13.24 -1.16
CA ASN A 423 1.93 13.23 -1.21
C ASN A 423 2.58 13.41 0.17
N CYS A 424 1.81 13.59 1.23
CA CYS A 424 2.34 13.75 2.58
C CYS A 424 2.95 12.44 3.07
N ILE A 425 4.25 12.46 3.36
CA ILE A 425 5.00 11.33 3.91
C ILE A 425 5.44 11.64 5.34
N THR A 426 5.55 10.61 6.18
CA THR A 426 6.14 10.74 7.51
C THR A 426 7.56 10.26 7.54
N LEU A 427 8.41 11.02 8.21
CA LEU A 427 9.72 10.60 8.66
C LEU A 427 9.65 10.45 10.19
N GLU A 428 9.91 9.24 10.68
CA GLU A 428 10.01 9.02 12.13
C GLU A 428 11.44 9.30 12.60
N ASP A 429 11.58 10.04 13.71
CA ASP A 429 12.87 10.17 14.37
C ASP A 429 13.26 8.87 15.10
N THR A 430 14.47 8.81 15.65
CA THR A 430 14.98 7.65 16.39
C THR A 430 14.17 7.30 17.64
N ASN A 431 13.28 8.19 18.10
CA ASN A 431 12.40 7.99 19.25
C ASN A 431 10.94 7.67 18.84
N GLY A 432 10.67 7.54 17.54
CA GLY A 432 9.35 7.25 17.02
C GLY A 432 8.41 8.48 16.98
N ASN A 433 8.95 9.72 17.15
CA ASN A 433 8.16 10.93 16.91
C ASN A 433 8.04 11.17 15.39
N ARG A 434 6.86 11.61 14.96
CA ARG A 434 6.51 11.87 13.56
C ARG A 434 6.48 13.35 13.26
#